data_6fd69ee3244a986ae1914949af85cc88
#
_entry.id   6fd69ee3244a986ae1914949af85cc88
#
_cell.length_a   1.000
_cell.length_b   1.000
_cell.length_c   1.000
_cell.angle_alpha   90.00
_cell.angle_beta   90.00
_cell.angle_gamma   90.00
#
_symmetry.space_group_name_H-M   'P 1'
#
loop_
_entity.id
_entity.type
_entity.pdbx_description
1 polymer ?
#
loop_
_entity_poly.entity_id
_entity_poly.type
_entity_poly.pdbx_seq_one_letter_code
_entity_poly.pdbx_strand_id
1 'polypeptide(L)'
;DYSIGLTEVYKLLVNNLPCKEQRKRKKIFNIIGASMGSYRAASDVWELQNLMREAFGYEMHTCLCYETSVDEIGDIGTAEINLVMRQEGLPAAEVLKNKFDMPFVVSAPYGYAATLAWLEEVGKILGQLPDVKMCARLRLKAQNTASLKMYAMMMGRKKTPQAAVIGEYDLVKGLSAFLRSVGIDVKYKLCNHSLKSIVEPELDIQYISVEKEKIDILKKMQKT
;
A
#
# COMPACT_ATOMS: atom_id res chain seq x y z
N ASP A 1 20.48 3.03 -4.78
CA ASP A 1 19.06 2.88 -5.14
C ASP A 1 18.18 3.60 -4.13
N TYR A 2 17.18 4.36 -4.60
CA TYR A 2 16.28 5.17 -3.76
C TYR A 2 15.56 4.32 -2.70
N SER A 3 14.98 3.20 -3.10
CA SER A 3 14.23 2.31 -2.20
C SER A 3 15.10 1.73 -1.09
N ILE A 4 16.35 1.36 -1.39
CA ILE A 4 17.30 0.88 -0.38
C ILE A 4 17.62 1.99 0.62
N GLY A 5 17.92 3.21 0.13
CA GLY A 5 18.20 4.36 0.98
C GLY A 5 17.01 4.69 1.90
N LEU A 6 15.79 4.68 1.36
CA LEU A 6 14.59 4.94 2.14
C LEU A 6 14.35 3.87 3.21
N THR A 7 14.54 2.60 2.88
CA THR A 7 14.45 1.47 3.82
C THR A 7 15.43 1.63 4.97
N GLU A 8 16.69 1.97 4.68
CA GLU A 8 17.71 2.17 5.72
C GLU A 8 17.38 3.37 6.61
N VAL A 9 16.85 4.47 6.05
CA VAL A 9 16.42 5.62 6.85
C VAL A 9 15.30 5.24 7.82
N TYR A 10 14.25 4.58 7.36
CA TYR A 10 13.17 4.11 8.24
C TYR A 10 13.71 3.23 9.37
N LYS A 11 14.56 2.27 9.04
CA LYS A 11 15.15 1.34 9.98
C LYS A 11 16.05 2.03 11.00
N LEU A 12 16.91 2.96 10.56
CA LEU A 12 17.78 3.73 11.44
C LEU A 12 16.99 4.57 12.44
N LEU A 13 15.93 5.26 12.00
CA LEU A 13 15.09 6.05 12.88
C LEU A 13 14.50 5.19 14.00
N VAL A 14 13.84 4.08 13.66
CA VAL A 14 13.20 3.24 14.67
C VAL A 14 14.18 2.45 15.53
N ASN A 15 15.38 2.14 15.03
CA ASN A 15 16.42 1.47 15.81
C ASN A 15 16.99 2.36 16.92
N ASN A 16 17.13 3.64 16.65
CA ASN A 16 17.70 4.61 17.60
C ASN A 16 16.67 5.18 18.60
N LEU A 17 15.40 4.77 18.50
CA LEU A 17 14.40 5.18 19.49
C LEU A 17 14.74 4.63 20.89
N PRO A 18 14.60 5.44 21.95
CA PRO A 18 14.79 4.96 23.31
C PRO A 18 13.83 3.80 23.61
N CYS A 19 14.36 2.70 24.14
CA CYS A 19 13.58 1.56 24.62
C CYS A 19 12.91 1.91 25.98
N LYS A 20 12.10 2.97 26.01
CA LYS A 20 11.28 3.27 27.18
C LYS A 20 10.00 2.45 27.07
N GLU A 21 9.50 1.91 28.18
CA GLU A 21 8.15 1.38 28.24
C GLU A 21 7.17 2.49 27.86
N GLN A 22 6.61 2.36 26.67
CA GLN A 22 5.61 3.29 26.17
C GLN A 22 4.24 2.67 26.42
N ARG A 23 3.41 3.36 27.21
CA ARG A 23 2.05 2.92 27.45
C ARG A 23 1.23 3.03 26.16
N LYS A 24 0.70 1.91 25.70
CA LYS A 24 -0.19 1.87 24.54
C LYS A 24 -1.38 2.82 24.72
N ARG A 25 -1.60 3.67 23.73
CA ARG A 25 -2.79 4.53 23.63
C ARG A 25 -3.83 3.82 22.81
N LYS A 26 -5.08 3.82 23.30
CA LYS A 26 -6.18 3.15 22.62
C LYS A 26 -6.59 3.88 21.35
N LYS A 27 -6.92 3.11 20.33
CA LYS A 27 -7.45 3.58 19.04
C LYS A 27 -6.54 4.55 18.31
N ILE A 28 -5.25 4.31 18.36
CA ILE A 28 -4.30 5.03 17.51
C ILE A 28 -3.43 4.08 16.71
N PHE A 29 -3.04 4.51 15.51
CA PHE A 29 -2.20 3.77 14.59
C PHE A 29 -1.12 4.66 13.99
N ASN A 30 -0.07 4.04 13.44
CA ASN A 30 0.94 4.71 12.65
C ASN A 30 0.88 4.28 11.19
N ILE A 31 1.39 5.12 10.30
CA ILE A 31 1.68 4.78 8.90
C ILE A 31 3.19 4.72 8.70
N ILE A 32 3.67 3.70 7.99
CA ILE A 32 5.08 3.52 7.62
C ILE A 32 5.16 3.27 6.12
N GLY A 33 6.21 3.79 5.47
CA GLY A 33 6.41 3.62 4.04
C GLY A 33 5.81 4.73 3.17
N ALA A 34 5.26 5.79 3.77
CA ALA A 34 4.97 7.02 3.05
C ALA A 34 6.24 7.87 2.93
N SER A 35 6.41 8.55 1.81
CA SER A 35 7.52 9.47 1.57
C SER A 35 7.04 10.68 0.79
N MET A 36 7.57 11.86 1.11
CA MET A 36 7.30 13.12 0.38
C MET A 36 7.63 12.99 -1.13
N GLY A 37 8.60 12.15 -1.49
CA GLY A 37 8.97 11.87 -2.88
C GLY A 37 8.04 10.88 -3.61
N SER A 38 7.12 10.24 -2.92
CA SER A 38 6.19 9.29 -3.53
C SER A 38 5.02 9.99 -4.19
N TYR A 39 4.67 9.53 -5.40
CA TYR A 39 3.51 10.06 -6.11
C TYR A 39 2.24 9.92 -5.27
N ARG A 40 1.52 11.03 -5.06
CA ARG A 40 0.26 11.10 -4.31
C ARG A 40 0.33 10.67 -2.84
N ALA A 41 1.49 10.69 -2.20
CA ALA A 41 1.64 10.29 -0.79
C ALA A 41 0.62 10.96 0.14
N ALA A 42 0.38 12.27 -0.01
CA ALA A 42 -0.60 13.02 0.78
C ALA A 42 -2.02 12.43 0.66
N SER A 43 -2.44 12.12 -0.57
CA SER A 43 -3.76 11.55 -0.86
C SER A 43 -3.91 10.14 -0.28
N ASP A 44 -2.85 9.33 -0.38
CA ASP A 44 -2.85 7.96 0.11
C ASP A 44 -2.88 7.92 1.65
N VAL A 45 -2.09 8.78 2.31
CA VAL A 45 -2.10 8.94 3.77
C VAL A 45 -3.48 9.40 4.26
N TRP A 46 -4.06 10.41 3.61
CA TRP A 46 -5.39 10.92 3.94
C TRP A 46 -6.47 9.83 3.79
N GLU A 47 -6.42 9.03 2.72
CA GLU A 47 -7.37 7.95 2.49
C GLU A 47 -7.26 6.86 3.55
N LEU A 48 -6.04 6.45 3.93
CA LEU A 48 -5.83 5.47 5.01
C LEU A 48 -6.34 5.99 6.36
N GLN A 49 -6.13 7.28 6.66
CA GLN A 49 -6.69 7.90 7.86
C GLN A 49 -8.22 7.81 7.88
N ASN A 50 -8.87 8.13 6.76
CA ASN A 50 -10.33 8.07 6.66
C ASN A 50 -10.84 6.64 6.78
N LEU A 51 -10.19 5.66 6.12
CA LEU A 51 -10.54 4.25 6.22
C LEU A 51 -10.46 3.76 7.67
N MET A 52 -9.39 4.07 8.39
CA MET A 52 -9.22 3.66 9.79
C MET A 52 -10.21 4.34 10.73
N ARG A 53 -10.49 5.62 10.50
CA ARG A 53 -11.47 6.37 11.28
C ARG A 53 -12.89 5.86 11.05
N GLU A 54 -13.31 5.71 9.80
CA GLU A 54 -14.66 5.25 9.47
C GLU A 54 -14.89 3.79 9.85
N ALA A 55 -13.92 2.90 9.62
CA ALA A 55 -14.09 1.46 9.85
C ALA A 55 -13.96 1.07 11.32
N PHE A 56 -13.05 1.70 12.07
CA PHE A 56 -12.67 1.24 13.41
C PHE A 56 -12.70 2.33 14.50
N GLY A 57 -12.82 3.60 14.09
CA GLY A 57 -12.72 4.74 15.02
C GLY A 57 -11.29 4.97 15.51
N TYR A 58 -10.28 4.68 14.68
CA TYR A 58 -8.87 4.89 14.99
C TYR A 58 -8.38 6.20 14.40
N GLU A 59 -7.52 6.90 15.15
CA GLU A 59 -6.84 8.13 14.71
C GLU A 59 -5.36 7.86 14.44
N MET A 60 -4.81 8.54 13.44
CA MET A 60 -3.38 8.46 13.16
C MET A 60 -2.57 9.21 14.22
N HIS A 61 -1.55 8.54 14.76
CA HIS A 61 -0.57 9.19 15.63
C HIS A 61 0.53 9.82 14.80
N THR A 62 1.22 9.03 13.97
CA THR A 62 2.28 9.54 13.10
C THR A 62 2.34 8.80 11.78
N CYS A 63 2.88 9.49 10.77
CA CYS A 63 3.27 8.90 9.50
C CYS A 63 4.79 9.04 9.35
N LEU A 64 5.53 7.97 9.59
CA LEU A 64 6.99 7.99 9.66
C LEU A 64 7.60 8.55 8.37
N CYS A 65 8.40 9.62 8.51
CA CYS A 65 9.04 10.38 7.42
C CYS A 65 8.09 11.15 6.48
N TYR A 66 6.84 11.36 6.90
CA TYR A 66 5.89 12.20 6.19
C TYR A 66 5.20 13.14 7.17
N GLU A 67 5.50 14.45 7.08
CA GLU A 67 4.93 15.49 7.97
C GLU A 67 4.97 15.12 9.47
N THR A 68 6.06 14.50 9.92
CA THR A 68 6.21 14.02 11.29
C THR A 68 7.32 14.77 12.02
N SER A 69 7.11 15.05 13.29
CA SER A 69 8.11 15.67 14.18
C SER A 69 9.00 14.60 14.86
N VAL A 70 10.12 15.04 15.41
CA VAL A 70 11.03 14.16 16.17
C VAL A 70 10.34 13.61 17.43
N ASP A 71 9.50 14.42 18.07
CA ASP A 71 8.75 14.01 19.27
C ASP A 71 7.74 12.91 18.93
N GLU A 72 7.01 13.03 17.83
CA GLU A 72 6.08 11.99 17.37
C GLU A 72 6.80 10.69 17.01
N ILE A 73 8.01 10.78 16.43
CA ILE A 73 8.85 9.59 16.20
C ILE A 73 9.25 8.97 17.56
N GLY A 74 9.60 9.80 18.56
CA GLY A 74 9.91 9.34 19.91
C GLY A 74 8.78 8.56 20.57
N ASP A 75 7.54 8.92 20.27
CA ASP A 75 6.32 8.32 20.83
C ASP A 75 5.68 7.24 19.92
N ILE A 76 6.31 6.86 18.81
CA ILE A 76 5.76 5.92 17.81
C ILE A 76 5.32 4.58 18.41
N GLY A 77 5.99 4.14 19.50
CA GLY A 77 5.69 2.92 20.23
C GLY A 77 4.34 2.93 20.97
N THR A 78 3.67 4.08 21.07
CA THR A 78 2.39 4.21 21.78
C THR A 78 1.19 3.71 20.98
N ALA A 79 1.28 3.53 19.68
CA ALA A 79 0.20 3.06 18.83
C ALA A 79 -0.09 1.56 19.01
N GLU A 80 -1.30 1.15 18.64
CA GLU A 80 -1.74 -0.26 18.72
C GLU A 80 -1.35 -1.06 17.48
N ILE A 81 -1.20 -0.43 16.31
CA ILE A 81 -0.90 -1.09 15.04
C ILE A 81 -0.12 -0.15 14.10
N ASN A 82 0.73 -0.72 13.27
CA ASN A 82 1.36 -0.04 12.14
C ASN A 82 0.73 -0.45 10.81
N LEU A 83 0.43 0.51 9.96
CA LEU A 83 0.03 0.30 8.57
C LEU A 83 1.25 0.55 7.68
N VAL A 84 1.75 -0.49 7.06
CA VAL A 84 2.90 -0.43 6.16
C VAL A 84 2.40 -0.27 4.73
N MET A 85 2.45 0.95 4.20
CA MET A 85 1.93 1.28 2.87
C MET A 85 2.79 0.71 1.74
N ARG A 86 4.10 0.62 1.97
CA ARG A 86 5.09 0.20 0.98
C ARG A 86 6.11 -0.73 1.60
N GLN A 87 6.63 -1.65 0.80
CA GLN A 87 7.57 -2.66 1.26
C GLN A 87 8.85 -2.08 1.88
N GLU A 88 9.26 -0.87 1.48
CA GLU A 88 10.39 -0.16 2.08
C GLU A 88 10.21 0.07 3.59
N GLY A 89 8.98 0.16 4.06
CA GLY A 89 8.65 0.31 5.49
C GLY A 89 8.69 -0.99 6.30
N LEU A 90 8.70 -2.15 5.63
CA LEU A 90 8.60 -3.45 6.30
C LEU A 90 9.71 -3.69 7.35
N PRO A 91 11.01 -3.47 7.05
CA PRO A 91 12.06 -3.69 8.06
C PRO A 91 11.92 -2.80 9.30
N ALA A 92 11.40 -1.58 9.15
CA ALA A 92 11.12 -0.71 10.29
C ALA A 92 9.92 -1.21 11.13
N ALA A 93 8.87 -1.72 10.47
CA ALA A 93 7.73 -2.31 11.16
C ALA A 93 8.12 -3.56 11.95
N GLU A 94 9.02 -4.39 11.43
CA GLU A 94 9.58 -5.54 12.13
C GLU A 94 10.37 -5.12 13.39
N VAL A 95 11.17 -4.06 13.30
CA VAL A 95 11.86 -3.50 14.46
C VAL A 95 10.87 -3.03 15.51
N LEU A 96 9.83 -2.30 15.13
CA LEU A 96 8.78 -1.82 16.04
C LEU A 96 7.99 -2.95 16.67
N LYS A 97 7.71 -4.02 15.92
CA LYS A 97 7.10 -5.24 16.46
C LYS A 97 7.97 -5.86 17.54
N ASN A 98 9.26 -5.99 17.30
CA ASN A 98 10.19 -6.59 18.25
C ASN A 98 10.42 -5.73 19.49
N LYS A 99 10.45 -4.38 19.34
CA LYS A 99 10.69 -3.45 20.45
C LYS A 99 9.46 -3.18 21.32
N PHE A 100 8.26 -3.13 20.71
CA PHE A 100 7.05 -2.64 21.35
C PHE A 100 5.86 -3.60 21.25
N ASP A 101 6.09 -4.82 20.78
CA ASP A 101 5.03 -5.82 20.50
C ASP A 101 3.88 -5.22 19.66
N MET A 102 4.25 -4.44 18.65
CA MET A 102 3.31 -3.70 17.82
C MET A 102 3.03 -4.48 16.52
N PRO A 103 1.83 -5.01 16.33
CA PRO A 103 1.47 -5.70 15.10
C PRO A 103 1.45 -4.73 13.90
N PHE A 104 1.56 -5.28 12.71
CA PHE A 104 1.47 -4.49 11.49
C PHE A 104 0.76 -5.23 10.36
N VAL A 105 0.21 -4.45 9.42
CA VAL A 105 -0.33 -4.91 8.13
C VAL A 105 0.53 -4.33 7.02
N VAL A 106 0.98 -5.19 6.09
CA VAL A 106 1.81 -4.78 4.95
C VAL A 106 0.96 -4.84 3.69
N SER A 107 0.29 -3.78 3.36
CA SER A 107 -0.29 -3.53 2.04
C SER A 107 -1.04 -2.19 2.01
N ALA A 108 -1.06 -1.56 0.84
CA ALA A 108 -2.00 -0.48 0.56
C ALA A 108 -3.14 -1.04 -0.31
N PRO A 109 -4.41 -0.76 0.01
CA PRO A 109 -5.53 -1.29 -0.75
C PRO A 109 -5.73 -0.53 -2.07
N TYR A 110 -5.83 -1.27 -3.18
CA TYR A 110 -6.13 -0.71 -4.50
C TYR A 110 -7.49 -1.23 -5.01
N GLY A 111 -8.47 -0.34 -5.05
CA GLY A 111 -9.83 -0.65 -5.48
C GLY A 111 -10.71 -1.27 -4.38
N TYR A 112 -12.02 -1.21 -4.57
CA TYR A 112 -13.00 -1.48 -3.51
C TYR A 112 -12.94 -2.90 -2.94
N ALA A 113 -12.70 -3.90 -3.77
CA ALA A 113 -12.59 -5.29 -3.32
C ALA A 113 -11.33 -5.51 -2.46
N ALA A 114 -10.18 -4.95 -2.89
CA ALA A 114 -8.95 -5.02 -2.11
C ALA A 114 -9.07 -4.23 -0.80
N THR A 115 -9.78 -3.09 -0.80
CA THR A 115 -10.06 -2.33 0.43
C THR A 115 -10.87 -3.15 1.44
N LEU A 116 -11.86 -3.90 0.98
CA LEU A 116 -12.63 -4.80 1.85
C LEU A 116 -11.75 -5.88 2.48
N ALA A 117 -10.93 -6.56 1.68
CA ALA A 117 -10.02 -7.60 2.17
C ALA A 117 -9.00 -7.02 3.17
N TRP A 118 -8.49 -5.82 2.89
CA TRP A 118 -7.57 -5.12 3.78
C TRP A 118 -8.23 -4.74 5.12
N LEU A 119 -9.46 -4.24 5.11
CA LEU A 119 -10.22 -3.96 6.34
C LEU A 119 -10.46 -5.21 7.17
N GLU A 120 -10.74 -6.35 6.52
CA GLU A 120 -10.89 -7.63 7.22
C GLU A 120 -9.58 -8.10 7.87
N GLU A 121 -8.43 -7.90 7.20
CA GLU A 121 -7.10 -8.22 7.74
C GLU A 121 -6.77 -7.33 8.94
N VAL A 122 -6.94 -6.02 8.82
CA VAL A 122 -6.77 -5.06 9.93
C VAL A 122 -7.69 -5.43 11.10
N GLY A 123 -8.96 -5.73 10.83
CA GLY A 123 -9.94 -6.11 11.84
C GLY A 123 -9.56 -7.38 12.61
N LYS A 124 -8.99 -8.38 11.93
CA LYS A 124 -8.46 -9.60 12.58
C LYS A 124 -7.34 -9.29 13.57
N ILE A 125 -6.43 -8.41 13.19
CA ILE A 125 -5.30 -8.00 14.05
C ILE A 125 -5.79 -7.19 15.25
N LEU A 126 -6.74 -6.28 15.03
CA LEU A 126 -7.32 -5.46 16.10
C LEU A 126 -8.33 -6.19 16.99
N GLY A 127 -8.75 -7.42 16.60
CA GLY A 127 -9.85 -8.12 17.28
C GLY A 127 -11.19 -7.37 17.18
N GLN A 128 -11.39 -6.54 16.16
CA GLN A 128 -12.55 -5.68 15.97
C GLN A 128 -13.10 -5.83 14.54
N LEU A 129 -14.42 -5.93 14.40
CA LEU A 129 -15.05 -5.92 13.08
C LEU A 129 -15.09 -4.49 12.53
N PRO A 130 -14.83 -4.29 11.22
CA PRO A 130 -14.99 -2.99 10.58
C PRO A 130 -16.47 -2.58 10.52
N ASP A 131 -16.75 -1.29 10.39
CA ASP A 131 -18.12 -0.76 10.29
C ASP A 131 -18.92 -1.43 9.18
N VAL A 132 -20.07 -2.00 9.55
CA VAL A 132 -20.91 -2.80 8.64
C VAL A 132 -21.48 -1.97 7.50
N LYS A 133 -21.87 -0.71 7.76
CA LYS A 133 -22.44 0.19 6.74
C LYS A 133 -21.39 0.60 5.71
N MET A 134 -20.19 0.89 6.18
CA MET A 134 -19.05 1.17 5.31
C MET A 134 -18.73 -0.04 4.43
N CYS A 135 -18.61 -1.24 5.00
CA CYS A 135 -18.36 -2.46 4.25
C CYS A 135 -19.45 -2.75 3.21
N ALA A 136 -20.72 -2.52 3.54
CA ALA A 136 -21.83 -2.68 2.59
C ALA A 136 -21.71 -1.69 1.41
N ARG A 137 -21.36 -0.42 1.66
CA ARG A 137 -21.10 0.57 0.61
C ARG A 137 -19.95 0.15 -0.30
N LEU A 138 -18.85 -0.33 0.27
CA LEU A 138 -17.68 -0.79 -0.49
C LEU A 138 -18.00 -2.04 -1.33
N ARG A 139 -18.78 -3.00 -0.80
CA ARG A 139 -19.25 -4.17 -1.55
C ARG A 139 -20.09 -3.78 -2.76
N LEU A 140 -21.02 -2.86 -2.58
CA LEU A 140 -21.84 -2.35 -3.69
C LEU A 140 -20.98 -1.68 -4.76
N LYS A 141 -20.02 -0.85 -4.37
CA LYS A 141 -19.07 -0.21 -5.30
C LYS A 141 -18.20 -1.26 -6.02
N ALA A 142 -17.72 -2.29 -5.33
CA ALA A 142 -16.95 -3.39 -5.92
C ALA A 142 -17.78 -4.15 -6.97
N GLN A 143 -19.04 -4.47 -6.66
CA GLN A 143 -19.96 -5.13 -7.59
C GLN A 143 -20.24 -4.27 -8.83
N ASN A 144 -20.49 -2.98 -8.66
CA ASN A 144 -20.70 -2.05 -9.76
C ASN A 144 -19.46 -1.93 -10.66
N THR A 145 -18.26 -1.91 -10.07
CA THR A 145 -17.00 -1.89 -10.82
C THR A 145 -16.82 -3.19 -11.63
N ALA A 146 -17.13 -4.34 -11.04
CA ALA A 146 -17.08 -5.63 -11.74
C ALA A 146 -18.09 -5.70 -12.90
N SER A 147 -19.25 -5.03 -12.79
CA SER A 147 -20.26 -4.96 -13.83
C SER A 147 -19.79 -4.22 -15.07
N LEU A 148 -18.83 -3.31 -14.97
CA LEU A 148 -18.24 -2.60 -16.12
C LEU A 148 -17.54 -3.58 -17.08
N LYS A 149 -16.91 -4.63 -16.55
CA LYS A 149 -16.31 -5.70 -17.36
C LYS A 149 -17.38 -6.40 -18.21
N MET A 150 -18.48 -6.79 -17.59
CA MET A 150 -19.58 -7.46 -18.27
C MET A 150 -20.22 -6.55 -19.33
N TYR A 151 -20.44 -5.28 -19.02
CA TYR A 151 -20.94 -4.28 -19.95
C TYR A 151 -20.03 -4.11 -21.17
N ALA A 152 -18.71 -4.00 -20.96
CA ALA A 152 -17.75 -3.87 -22.05
C ALA A 152 -17.75 -5.11 -22.97
N MET A 153 -17.92 -6.31 -22.41
CA MET A 153 -18.07 -7.56 -23.17
C MET A 153 -19.38 -7.58 -23.98
N MET A 154 -20.51 -7.15 -23.40
CA MET A 154 -21.80 -7.07 -24.08
C MET A 154 -21.81 -6.07 -25.25
N MET A 155 -21.04 -4.98 -25.15
CA MET A 155 -20.88 -3.98 -26.21
C MET A 155 -20.04 -4.47 -27.40
N GLY A 156 -19.73 -5.77 -27.47
CA GLY A 156 -19.10 -6.41 -28.63
C GLY A 156 -17.65 -6.02 -28.87
N ARG A 157 -16.93 -5.59 -27.84
CA ARG A 157 -15.48 -5.38 -27.95
C ARG A 157 -14.79 -6.70 -28.22
N LYS A 158 -14.30 -6.87 -29.44
CA LYS A 158 -13.62 -8.10 -29.91
C LYS A 158 -12.27 -8.34 -29.24
N LYS A 159 -11.64 -7.31 -28.63
CA LYS A 159 -10.32 -7.40 -27.99
C LYS A 159 -10.43 -6.96 -26.54
N THR A 160 -9.81 -7.71 -25.63
CA THR A 160 -9.59 -7.30 -24.24
C THR A 160 -8.68 -6.07 -24.20
N PRO A 161 -9.06 -4.99 -23.50
CA PRO A 161 -8.17 -3.85 -23.32
C PRO A 161 -6.86 -4.28 -22.66
N GLN A 162 -5.75 -3.76 -23.15
CA GLN A 162 -4.42 -4.06 -22.62
C GLN A 162 -3.83 -2.84 -21.92
N ALA A 163 -3.04 -3.08 -20.87
CA ALA A 163 -2.33 -2.05 -20.13
C ALA A 163 -0.88 -2.43 -19.84
N ALA A 164 -0.04 -1.42 -19.66
CA ALA A 164 1.24 -1.51 -18.96
C ALA A 164 1.13 -0.70 -17.68
N VAL A 165 1.64 -1.22 -16.58
CA VAL A 165 1.71 -0.51 -15.30
C VAL A 165 3.17 -0.27 -14.97
N ILE A 166 3.53 0.99 -14.75
CA ILE A 166 4.90 1.43 -14.49
C ILE A 166 4.91 2.25 -13.22
N GLY A 167 5.81 1.96 -12.29
CA GLY A 167 5.91 2.73 -11.06
C GLY A 167 6.70 2.02 -9.95
N GLU A 168 6.36 2.33 -8.73
CA GLU A 168 6.89 1.66 -7.53
C GLU A 168 6.25 0.27 -7.37
N TYR A 169 6.92 -0.62 -6.67
CA TYR A 169 6.54 -2.04 -6.56
C TYR A 169 5.09 -2.23 -6.09
N ASP A 170 4.72 -1.62 -4.97
CA ASP A 170 3.38 -1.79 -4.38
C ASP A 170 2.28 -1.22 -5.28
N LEU A 171 2.54 -0.08 -5.95
CA LEU A 171 1.65 0.49 -6.95
C LEU A 171 1.48 -0.46 -8.15
N VAL A 172 2.58 -0.97 -8.69
CA VAL A 172 2.57 -1.88 -9.85
C VAL A 172 1.79 -3.15 -9.50
N LYS A 173 2.03 -3.74 -8.35
CA LYS A 173 1.33 -4.93 -7.85
C LYS A 173 -0.17 -4.66 -7.65
N GLY A 174 -0.50 -3.66 -6.84
CA GLY A 174 -1.88 -3.38 -6.46
C GLY A 174 -2.74 -2.90 -7.63
N LEU A 175 -2.23 -1.95 -8.43
CA LEU A 175 -2.94 -1.44 -9.60
C LEU A 175 -3.12 -2.52 -10.69
N SER A 176 -2.14 -3.39 -10.89
CA SER A 176 -2.26 -4.51 -11.83
C SER A 176 -3.35 -5.50 -11.41
N ALA A 177 -3.44 -5.81 -10.12
CA ALA A 177 -4.51 -6.65 -9.58
C ALA A 177 -5.88 -6.00 -9.79
N PHE A 178 -6.01 -4.71 -9.50
CA PHE A 178 -7.24 -3.95 -9.73
C PHE A 178 -7.63 -3.93 -11.22
N LEU A 179 -6.73 -3.59 -12.13
CA LEU A 179 -7.00 -3.56 -13.57
C LEU A 179 -7.48 -4.92 -14.10
N ARG A 180 -6.85 -6.01 -13.67
CA ARG A 180 -7.30 -7.36 -14.02
C ARG A 180 -8.71 -7.66 -13.50
N SER A 181 -9.04 -7.19 -12.29
CA SER A 181 -10.37 -7.39 -11.71
C SER A 181 -11.50 -6.74 -12.53
N VAL A 182 -11.19 -5.63 -13.21
CA VAL A 182 -12.13 -4.92 -14.09
C VAL A 182 -12.03 -5.34 -15.58
N GLY A 183 -11.24 -6.39 -15.88
CA GLY A 183 -11.17 -6.99 -17.20
C GLY A 183 -10.16 -6.35 -18.15
N ILE A 184 -9.18 -5.65 -17.63
CA ILE A 184 -8.05 -5.13 -18.40
C ILE A 184 -6.88 -6.12 -18.26
N ASP A 185 -6.32 -6.55 -19.41
CA ASP A 185 -5.18 -7.45 -19.45
C ASP A 185 -3.88 -6.64 -19.24
N VAL A 186 -3.21 -6.87 -18.11
CA VAL A 186 -1.94 -6.19 -17.81
C VAL A 186 -0.79 -6.99 -18.41
N LYS A 187 -0.31 -6.52 -19.57
CA LYS A 187 0.77 -7.16 -20.35
C LYS A 187 2.16 -6.95 -19.73
N TYR A 188 2.39 -5.75 -19.22
CA TYR A 188 3.69 -5.37 -18.65
C TYR A 188 3.51 -4.77 -17.27
N LYS A 189 4.30 -5.25 -16.33
CA LYS A 189 4.44 -4.75 -14.98
C LYS A 189 5.90 -4.31 -14.80
N LEU A 190 6.15 -3.02 -14.79
CA LEU A 190 7.48 -2.45 -14.80
C LEU A 190 7.73 -1.67 -13.51
N CYS A 191 8.73 -2.08 -12.75
CA CYS A 191 9.10 -1.43 -11.50
C CYS A 191 10.36 -0.57 -11.69
N ASN A 192 10.32 0.66 -11.16
CA ASN A 192 11.43 1.62 -11.27
C ASN A 192 12.62 1.26 -10.37
N HIS A 193 12.36 0.60 -9.24
CA HIS A 193 13.34 0.30 -8.21
C HIS A 193 13.34 -1.18 -7.85
N SER A 194 14.52 -1.71 -7.54
CA SER A 194 14.66 -3.11 -7.12
C SER A 194 14.41 -3.24 -5.62
N LEU A 195 13.50 -4.13 -5.23
CA LEU A 195 13.24 -4.48 -3.83
C LEU A 195 13.77 -5.87 -3.45
N LYS A 196 14.68 -6.43 -4.23
CA LYS A 196 15.23 -7.80 -3.98
C LYS A 196 15.84 -8.01 -2.60
N SER A 197 16.30 -6.95 -1.95
CA SER A 197 16.83 -7.00 -0.58
C SER A 197 15.75 -6.99 0.51
N ILE A 198 14.50 -6.73 0.16
CA ILE A 198 13.39 -6.55 1.11
C ILE A 198 12.32 -7.63 0.92
N VAL A 199 11.95 -7.90 -0.33
CA VAL A 199 10.95 -8.91 -0.68
C VAL A 199 11.43 -9.79 -1.83
N GLU A 200 10.95 -11.03 -1.89
CA GLU A 200 11.06 -11.83 -3.10
C GLU A 200 10.19 -11.22 -4.19
N PRO A 201 10.76 -10.78 -5.32
CA PRO A 201 10.00 -10.15 -6.38
C PRO A 201 9.07 -11.16 -7.06
N GLU A 202 7.84 -10.75 -7.37
CA GLU A 202 6.95 -11.54 -8.21
C GLU A 202 7.57 -11.74 -9.60
N LEU A 203 7.52 -12.98 -10.11
CA LEU A 203 8.19 -13.37 -11.37
C LEU A 203 7.71 -12.57 -12.59
N ASP A 204 6.50 -12.03 -12.57
CA ASP A 204 5.90 -11.26 -13.65
C ASP A 204 6.10 -9.74 -13.52
N ILE A 205 6.82 -9.27 -12.49
CA ILE A 205 7.21 -7.87 -12.33
C ILE A 205 8.66 -7.70 -12.78
N GLN A 206 8.86 -6.86 -13.81
CA GLN A 206 10.18 -6.57 -14.38
C GLN A 206 10.74 -5.29 -13.78
N TYR A 207 11.98 -5.35 -13.33
CA TYR A 207 12.72 -4.16 -12.90
C TYR A 207 13.44 -3.53 -14.08
N ILE A 208 13.13 -2.27 -14.37
CA ILE A 208 13.74 -1.51 -15.47
C ILE A 208 14.11 -0.11 -14.97
N SER A 209 15.39 0.15 -14.83
CA SER A 209 15.93 1.47 -14.42
C SER A 209 16.14 2.44 -15.58
N VAL A 210 16.25 1.92 -16.81
CA VAL A 210 16.59 2.71 -18.00
C VAL A 210 15.32 3.16 -18.72
N GLU A 211 15.15 4.48 -18.84
CA GLU A 211 13.97 5.09 -19.46
C GLU A 211 13.76 4.65 -20.91
N LYS A 212 14.83 4.50 -21.66
CA LYS A 212 14.80 4.03 -23.06
C LYS A 212 14.16 2.66 -23.18
N GLU A 213 14.48 1.72 -22.29
CA GLU A 213 13.90 0.37 -22.29
C GLU A 213 12.40 0.39 -22.04
N LYS A 214 11.93 1.25 -21.13
CA LYS A 214 10.49 1.45 -20.88
C LYS A 214 9.78 1.95 -22.14
N ILE A 215 10.36 2.94 -22.80
CA ILE A 215 9.82 3.49 -24.06
C ILE A 215 9.74 2.42 -25.14
N ASP A 216 10.77 1.58 -25.29
CA ASP A 216 10.80 0.51 -26.29
C ASP A 216 9.74 -0.57 -26.02
N ILE A 217 9.47 -0.90 -24.76
CA ILE A 217 8.37 -1.80 -24.37
C ILE A 217 7.01 -1.18 -24.74
N LEU A 218 6.78 0.10 -24.42
CA LEU A 218 5.53 0.79 -24.75
C LEU A 218 5.29 0.88 -26.26
N LYS A 219 6.34 1.12 -27.05
CA LYS A 219 6.27 1.11 -28.53
C LYS A 219 5.91 -0.26 -29.10
N LYS A 220 6.39 -1.35 -28.49
CA LYS A 220 5.99 -2.72 -28.88
C LYS A 220 4.51 -2.96 -28.60
N MET A 221 3.98 -2.47 -27.49
CA MET A 221 2.58 -2.57 -27.12
C MET A 221 1.64 -1.88 -28.12
N GLN A 222 2.03 -0.73 -28.66
CA GLN A 222 1.22 0.01 -29.64
C GLN A 222 1.07 -0.71 -30.99
N LYS A 223 1.97 -1.65 -31.30
CA LYS A 223 1.97 -2.40 -32.58
C LYS A 223 1.18 -3.71 -32.53
N THR A 224 0.68 -4.10 -31.35
CA THR A 224 -0.10 -5.33 -31.11
C THR A 224 -1.58 -5.02 -30.91
#